data_39216a10d089fe90441d8ebc7e74784c
#
_entry.id   39216a10d089fe90441d8ebc7e74784c
#
_cell.length_a   1.000
_cell.length_b   1.000
_cell.length_c   1.000
_cell.angle_alpha   90.00
_cell.angle_beta   90.00
_cell.angle_gamma   90.00
#
_symmetry.space_group_name_H-M   'P 1'
#
loop_
_entity.id
_entity.type
_entity.pdbx_description
1 polymer ?
#
loop_
_entity_poly.entity_id
_entity_poly.type
_entity_poly.pdbx_seq_one_letter_code
_entity_poly.pdbx_strand_id
1 'polypeptide(L)'
;MSQPKAEAQPILETKEKLTEAISTPSEATPVSSAQALKERLDWGEPALTILDARSREEYLEERIMGAMLMSDVDGLAQSREIYVYANSDQEAAAKADELRQSGFESVSQLQGGLDGWKAVAGTTEGRAV
;
A
#
# COMPACT_ATOMS: atom_id res chain seq x y z
N MET A 1 29.80 -30.94 -18.78
CA MET A 1 29.69 -30.47 -18.70
C MET A 1 28.80 -29.68 -18.88
N SER A 2 28.24 -29.38 -19.22
CA SER A 2 27.24 -28.62 -19.48
C SER A 2 26.31 -28.37 -18.46
N GLN A 3 26.28 -28.98 -17.52
CA GLN A 3 25.34 -28.73 -16.60
C GLN A 3 25.40 -27.48 -15.98
N PRO A 4 26.42 -26.86 -15.84
CA PRO A 4 26.44 -25.56 -15.16
C PRO A 4 25.51 -24.56 -15.74
N LYS A 5 25.22 -24.68 -17.01
CA LYS A 5 24.35 -23.73 -17.59
C LYS A 5 22.98 -23.84 -17.09
N ALA A 6 22.49 -25.02 -17.00
CA ALA A 6 21.14 -25.19 -16.52
C ALA A 6 20.99 -24.68 -15.12
N GLU A 7 22.03 -24.86 -14.36
CA GLU A 7 21.92 -24.37 -13.01
C GLU A 7 21.89 -22.89 -12.92
N ALA A 8 22.57 -22.24 -13.80
CA ALA A 8 22.64 -20.80 -13.74
C ALA A 8 21.31 -20.15 -14.06
N GLN A 9 20.51 -20.77 -14.87
CA GLN A 9 19.29 -20.13 -15.28
C GLN A 9 18.30 -19.83 -14.18
N PRO A 10 18.02 -20.76 -13.30
CA PRO A 10 17.10 -20.43 -12.21
C PRO A 10 17.63 -19.31 -11.35
N ILE A 11 18.92 -19.26 -11.20
CA ILE A 11 19.49 -18.22 -10.39
C ILE A 11 19.31 -16.87 -11.03
N LEU A 12 19.43 -16.82 -12.34
CA LEU A 12 19.25 -15.57 -13.02
C LEU A 12 17.84 -15.05 -12.89
N GLU A 13 16.87 -15.92 -12.95
CA GLU A 13 15.50 -15.49 -12.79
C GLU A 13 15.29 -14.91 -11.42
N THR A 14 15.85 -15.52 -10.41
CA THR A 14 15.72 -15.01 -9.07
C THR A 14 16.33 -13.62 -8.96
N LYS A 15 17.48 -13.44 -9.61
CA LYS A 15 18.10 -12.15 -9.54
C LYS A 15 17.27 -11.08 -10.21
N GLU A 16 16.63 -11.42 -11.28
CA GLU A 16 15.82 -10.43 -11.94
C GLU A 16 14.70 -9.96 -11.05
N LYS A 17 14.07 -10.88 -10.34
CA LYS A 17 13.00 -10.48 -9.46
C LYS A 17 13.50 -9.59 -8.34
N LEU A 18 14.63 -9.92 -7.79
CA LEU A 18 15.19 -9.09 -6.75
C LEU A 18 15.56 -7.72 -7.28
N THR A 19 16.08 -7.69 -8.47
CA THR A 19 16.45 -6.42 -9.07
C THR A 19 15.24 -5.54 -9.26
N GLU A 20 14.14 -6.12 -9.69
CA GLU A 20 12.94 -5.34 -9.86
C GLU A 20 12.47 -4.76 -8.55
N ALA A 21 12.49 -5.56 -7.50
CA ALA A 21 12.05 -5.07 -6.21
C ALA A 21 12.92 -3.91 -5.75
N ILE A 22 14.18 -3.96 -6.07
CA ILE A 22 15.08 -2.90 -5.65
C ILE A 22 14.95 -1.67 -6.53
N SER A 23 14.67 -1.89 -7.79
CA SER A 23 14.71 -0.78 -8.74
C SER A 23 13.46 0.09 -8.71
N THR A 24 12.44 -0.28 -7.97
CA THR A 24 11.22 0.52 -7.94
C THR A 24 10.82 0.85 -6.52
N PRO A 25 11.70 1.47 -5.75
CA PRO A 25 11.36 1.74 -4.36
C PRO A 25 10.31 2.81 -4.19
N SER A 26 10.10 3.62 -5.19
CA SER A 26 9.15 4.71 -5.05
C SER A 26 7.75 4.33 -5.49
N GLU A 27 7.58 3.14 -6.03
CA GLU A 27 6.26 2.76 -6.51
C GLU A 27 5.54 1.92 -5.49
N ALA A 28 4.23 1.98 -5.49
CA ALA A 28 3.44 1.17 -4.61
C ALA A 28 3.59 -0.29 -5.02
N THR A 29 3.89 -1.15 -4.06
CA THR A 29 3.92 -2.58 -4.31
C THR A 29 2.56 -3.14 -3.94
N PRO A 30 2.24 -4.38 -4.32
CA PRO A 30 0.94 -4.95 -3.97
C PRO A 30 0.65 -4.95 -2.48
N VAL A 31 1.69 -5.10 -1.66
CA VAL A 31 1.55 -5.06 -0.21
C VAL A 31 2.68 -4.21 0.35
N SER A 32 2.35 -3.25 1.18
CA SER A 32 3.34 -2.37 1.78
C SER A 32 3.21 -2.38 3.29
N SER A 33 4.33 -2.23 3.98
CA SER A 33 4.32 -2.15 5.43
C SER A 33 4.01 -0.73 5.87
N ALA A 34 3.53 -0.60 7.11
CA ALA A 34 3.27 0.72 7.67
C ALA A 34 4.58 1.52 7.77
N GLN A 35 5.67 0.85 8.09
CA GLN A 35 6.95 1.53 8.17
C GLN A 35 7.36 2.11 6.82
N ALA A 36 7.15 1.35 5.76
CA ALA A 36 7.53 1.81 4.42
C ALA A 36 6.71 3.05 4.04
N LEU A 37 5.41 3.04 4.32
CA LEU A 37 4.59 4.20 4.01
C LEU A 37 5.02 5.40 4.84
N LYS A 38 5.29 5.17 6.13
CA LYS A 38 5.70 6.27 6.99
C LYS A 38 6.98 6.90 6.48
N GLU A 39 7.91 6.10 6.02
CA GLU A 39 9.16 6.63 5.50
C GLU A 39 8.93 7.47 4.26
N ARG A 40 8.03 7.04 3.38
CA ARG A 40 7.73 7.83 2.20
C ARG A 40 7.14 9.17 2.57
N LEU A 41 6.23 9.18 3.53
CA LEU A 41 5.62 10.44 3.96
C LEU A 41 6.63 11.34 4.64
N ASP A 42 7.54 10.76 5.41
CA ASP A 42 8.58 11.55 6.07
C ASP A 42 9.53 12.18 5.05
N TRP A 43 9.68 11.54 3.90
CA TRP A 43 10.50 12.11 2.83
C TRP A 43 9.76 13.13 2.01
N GLY A 44 8.48 13.37 2.30
CA GLY A 44 7.73 14.39 1.59
C GLY A 44 7.15 13.93 0.26
N GLU A 45 6.63 12.72 0.23
CA GLU A 45 6.00 12.17 -0.98
C GLU A 45 4.56 12.61 -1.04
N PRO A 46 4.25 13.73 -1.65
CA PRO A 46 2.90 14.27 -1.56
C PRO A 46 1.90 13.69 -2.54
N ALA A 47 2.36 12.94 -3.52
CA ALA A 47 1.48 12.53 -4.60
C ALA A 47 0.91 11.13 -4.37
N LEU A 48 0.57 10.78 -3.15
CA LEU A 48 -0.08 9.51 -2.88
C LEU A 48 -1.36 9.76 -2.09
N THR A 49 -2.25 8.77 -2.12
CA THR A 49 -3.52 8.84 -1.43
C THR A 49 -3.67 7.61 -0.55
N ILE A 50 -4.11 7.81 0.68
CA ILE A 50 -4.39 6.71 1.60
C ILE A 50 -5.90 6.58 1.67
N LEU A 51 -6.42 5.38 1.41
CA LEU A 51 -7.85 5.13 1.45
C LEU A 51 -8.20 4.21 2.61
N ASP A 52 -9.20 4.64 3.38
CA ASP A 52 -9.72 3.87 4.49
C ASP A 52 -10.96 3.14 4.02
N ALA A 53 -10.90 1.82 3.99
CA ALA A 53 -12.01 1.01 3.50
C ALA A 53 -12.88 0.47 4.62
N ARG A 54 -12.77 1.05 5.81
CA ARG A 54 -13.61 0.66 6.94
C ARG A 54 -14.94 1.42 6.89
N SER A 55 -15.75 1.26 7.92
CA SER A 55 -17.01 1.96 7.98
C SER A 55 -16.78 3.45 8.22
N ARG A 56 -17.81 4.24 7.89
CA ARG A 56 -17.74 5.68 8.13
C ARG A 56 -17.55 5.99 9.61
N GLU A 57 -18.20 5.22 10.47
CA GLU A 57 -18.08 5.47 11.90
C GLU A 57 -16.67 5.26 12.39
N GLU A 58 -16.05 4.18 11.94
CA GLU A 58 -14.66 3.91 12.31
C GLU A 58 -13.74 4.99 11.79
N TYR A 59 -13.96 5.38 10.56
CA TYR A 59 -13.17 6.43 9.93
C TYR A 59 -13.26 7.75 10.71
N LEU A 60 -14.47 8.11 11.14
CA LEU A 60 -14.64 9.35 11.87
C LEU A 60 -14.03 9.28 13.26
N GLU A 61 -13.99 8.11 13.87
CA GLU A 61 -13.41 7.99 15.19
C GLU A 61 -11.90 8.11 15.19
N GLU A 62 -11.26 7.41 14.32
CA GLU A 62 -9.81 7.49 14.22
C GLU A 62 -9.36 6.93 12.89
N ARG A 63 -8.43 7.60 12.24
CA ARG A 63 -7.91 7.15 10.95
C ARG A 63 -6.47 7.61 10.80
N ILE A 64 -5.79 7.04 9.83
CA ILE A 64 -4.46 7.52 9.48
C ILE A 64 -4.60 8.95 9.00
N MET A 65 -3.72 9.82 9.46
CA MET A 65 -3.78 11.23 9.11
C MET A 65 -3.75 11.39 7.59
N GLY A 66 -4.70 12.15 7.07
CA GLY A 66 -4.79 12.39 5.64
C GLY A 66 -5.55 11.33 4.86
N ALA A 67 -6.00 10.26 5.52
CA ALA A 67 -6.74 9.23 4.82
C ALA A 67 -8.12 9.70 4.40
N MET A 68 -8.58 9.22 3.27
CA MET A 68 -9.92 9.51 2.77
C MET A 68 -10.77 8.26 2.88
N LEU A 69 -12.04 8.41 3.18
CA LEU A 69 -12.92 7.26 3.26
C LEU A 69 -13.16 6.74 1.85
N MET A 70 -12.92 5.46 1.63
CA MET A 70 -12.96 4.91 0.28
C MET A 70 -14.31 5.11 -0.39
N SER A 71 -15.40 4.99 0.37
CA SER A 71 -16.72 5.10 -0.21
C SER A 71 -17.06 6.53 -0.64
N ASP A 72 -16.30 7.51 -0.16
CA ASP A 72 -16.56 8.90 -0.51
C ASP A 72 -15.64 9.40 -1.61
N VAL A 73 -14.70 8.57 -2.05
CA VAL A 73 -13.73 9.03 -3.02
C VAL A 73 -14.33 9.01 -4.41
N ASP A 74 -14.11 10.09 -5.14
CA ASP A 74 -14.64 10.20 -6.47
C ASP A 74 -13.69 11.07 -7.27
N GLY A 75 -13.47 10.73 -8.51
CA GLY A 75 -12.67 11.59 -9.38
C GLY A 75 -11.17 11.46 -9.23
N LEU A 76 -10.69 10.43 -8.55
CA LEU A 76 -9.25 10.24 -8.47
C LEU A 76 -8.70 9.79 -9.82
N ALA A 77 -7.54 10.32 -10.18
CA ALA A 77 -6.89 9.90 -11.41
C ALA A 77 -6.41 8.46 -11.28
N GLN A 78 -6.55 7.70 -12.34
CA GLN A 78 -6.17 6.29 -12.30
C GLN A 78 -4.68 6.07 -12.15
N SER A 79 -3.89 7.07 -12.46
CA SER A 79 -2.45 6.98 -12.26
C SER A 79 -2.03 7.33 -10.83
N ARG A 80 -2.98 7.70 -9.98
CA ARG A 80 -2.67 8.08 -8.62
C ARG A 80 -2.18 6.88 -7.83
N GLU A 81 -1.14 7.08 -7.04
CA GLU A 81 -0.62 6.02 -6.20
C GLU A 81 -1.49 5.90 -4.96
N ILE A 82 -1.98 4.71 -4.67
CA ILE A 82 -2.97 4.49 -3.62
C ILE A 82 -2.49 3.45 -2.63
N TYR A 83 -2.67 3.75 -1.34
CA TYR A 83 -2.50 2.78 -0.27
C TYR A 83 -3.85 2.60 0.38
N VAL A 84 -4.31 1.36 0.50
CA VAL A 84 -5.64 1.10 1.07
C VAL A 84 -5.51 0.20 2.29
N TYR A 85 -6.27 0.52 3.34
CA TYR A 85 -6.29 -0.31 4.54
C TYR A 85 -7.72 -0.54 4.98
N ALA A 86 -7.90 -1.59 5.78
CA ALA A 86 -9.21 -2.00 6.25
C ALA A 86 -9.07 -2.56 7.66
N ASN A 87 -10.09 -3.25 8.15
CA ASN A 87 -10.04 -3.86 9.47
C ASN A 87 -9.18 -5.10 9.51
N SER A 88 -8.94 -5.72 8.38
CA SER A 88 -8.05 -6.86 8.31
C SER A 88 -7.26 -6.78 7.02
N ASP A 89 -6.14 -7.49 6.98
CA ASP A 89 -5.33 -7.51 5.78
C ASP A 89 -6.07 -8.22 4.64
N GLN A 90 -6.92 -9.18 4.98
CA GLN A 90 -7.70 -9.87 3.98
C GLN A 90 -8.69 -8.93 3.32
N GLU A 91 -9.37 -8.11 4.11
CA GLU A 91 -10.30 -7.13 3.55
C GLU A 91 -9.57 -6.09 2.73
N ALA A 92 -8.41 -5.65 3.21
CA ALA A 92 -7.63 -4.67 2.49
C ALA A 92 -7.19 -5.21 1.13
N ALA A 93 -6.82 -6.49 1.09
CA ALA A 93 -6.43 -7.11 -0.17
C ALA A 93 -7.59 -7.13 -1.15
N ALA A 94 -8.78 -7.44 -0.67
CA ALA A 94 -9.96 -7.46 -1.52
C ALA A 94 -10.27 -6.07 -2.07
N LYS A 95 -10.12 -5.06 -1.23
CA LYS A 95 -10.39 -3.69 -1.67
C LYS A 95 -9.33 -3.20 -2.65
N ALA A 96 -8.08 -3.61 -2.44
CA ALA A 96 -7.04 -3.28 -3.39
C ALA A 96 -7.35 -3.89 -4.77
N ASP A 97 -7.85 -5.12 -4.78
CA ASP A 97 -8.22 -5.75 -6.04
C ASP A 97 -9.36 -5.03 -6.71
N GLU A 98 -10.36 -4.58 -5.94
CA GLU A 98 -11.45 -3.80 -6.51
C GLU A 98 -10.94 -2.54 -7.18
N LEU A 99 -10.01 -1.87 -6.54
CA LEU A 99 -9.45 -0.64 -7.11
C LEU A 99 -8.70 -0.93 -8.40
N ARG A 100 -7.93 -2.01 -8.43
CA ARG A 100 -7.20 -2.37 -9.65
C ARG A 100 -8.17 -2.71 -10.76
N GLN A 101 -9.25 -3.41 -10.45
CA GLN A 101 -10.25 -3.75 -11.46
C GLN A 101 -10.98 -2.52 -11.96
N SER A 102 -11.02 -1.48 -11.17
CA SER A 102 -11.63 -0.22 -11.60
C SER A 102 -10.68 0.63 -12.43
N GLY A 103 -9.47 0.17 -12.67
CA GLY A 103 -8.55 0.87 -13.55
C GLY A 103 -7.41 1.60 -12.87
N PHE A 104 -7.33 1.56 -11.54
CA PHE A 104 -6.24 2.21 -10.87
C PHE A 104 -4.97 1.40 -11.06
N GLU A 105 -3.90 2.08 -11.44
CA GLU A 105 -2.68 1.42 -11.89
C GLU A 105 -1.70 1.12 -10.77
N SER A 106 -1.77 1.85 -9.69
CA SER A 106 -0.77 1.73 -8.64
C SER A 106 -1.46 1.66 -7.29
N VAL A 107 -1.79 0.45 -6.86
CA VAL A 107 -2.53 0.23 -5.62
C VAL A 107 -1.76 -0.74 -4.75
N SER A 108 -1.57 -0.37 -3.49
CA SER A 108 -0.91 -1.22 -2.52
C SER A 108 -1.82 -1.41 -1.31
N GLN A 109 -1.83 -2.63 -0.79
CA GLN A 109 -2.49 -2.92 0.45
C GLN A 109 -1.57 -2.52 1.59
N LEU A 110 -2.06 -1.72 2.55
CA LEU A 110 -1.26 -1.35 3.70
C LEU A 110 -1.43 -2.41 4.77
N GLN A 111 -0.33 -3.08 5.10
CA GLN A 111 -0.34 -4.16 6.06
C GLN A 111 -0.59 -3.67 7.46
N GLY A 112 -1.37 -4.40 8.23
CA GLY A 112 -1.60 -4.08 9.63
C GLY A 112 -2.65 -3.01 9.89
N GLY A 113 -3.15 -2.37 8.86
CA GLY A 113 -4.20 -1.36 9.01
C GLY A 113 -3.84 -0.25 9.97
N LEU A 114 -4.84 0.27 10.66
CA LEU A 114 -4.63 1.37 11.60
C LEU A 114 -3.74 0.95 12.75
N ASP A 115 -3.91 -0.26 13.27
CA ASP A 115 -3.09 -0.72 14.38
C ASP A 115 -1.62 -0.82 13.98
N GLY A 116 -1.35 -1.31 12.79
CA GLY A 116 0.03 -1.37 12.31
C GLY A 116 0.64 0.02 12.13
N TRP A 117 -0.18 0.97 11.69
CA TRP A 117 0.28 2.34 11.55
C TRP A 117 0.64 2.94 12.92
N LYS A 118 -0.22 2.69 13.91
CA LYS A 118 0.05 3.21 15.25
C LYS A 118 1.27 2.54 15.88
N ALA A 119 1.52 1.29 15.53
CA ALA A 119 2.66 0.56 16.08
C ALA A 119 4.00 1.15 15.62
N VAL A 120 4.02 1.86 14.50
CA VAL A 120 5.23 2.54 14.05
C VAL A 120 5.16 4.04 14.32
N ALA A 121 4.30 4.42 15.25
CA ALA A 121 4.15 5.81 15.66
C ALA A 121 3.64 6.71 14.53
N GLY A 122 2.84 6.16 13.63
CA GLY A 122 2.24 6.96 12.58
C GLY A 122 1.17 7.87 13.16
N THR A 123 1.01 9.03 12.55
CA THR A 123 0.08 10.04 13.04
C THR A 123 -1.36 9.70 12.65
N THR A 124 -2.28 9.88 13.57
CA THR A 124 -3.69 9.65 13.32
C THR A 124 -4.49 10.92 13.59
N GLU A 125 -5.72 10.94 13.10
CA GLU A 125 -6.64 12.03 13.38
C GLU A 125 -8.05 11.46 13.51
N GLY A 126 -8.98 12.24 14.02
CA GLY A 126 -10.34 11.79 14.20
C GLY A 126 -10.94 12.47 15.40
N ARG A 127 -12.23 12.16 15.65
CA ARG A 127 -12.91 12.86 16.76
C ARG A 127 -12.65 12.22 18.11
N ALA A 128 -12.08 11.02 18.13
CA ALA A 128 -11.77 10.38 19.39
C ALA A 128 -10.52 10.94 20.04
N VAL A 129 -9.83 11.80 19.39
CA VAL A 129 -8.56 12.32 19.88
C VAL A 129 -8.72 13.32 21.03
#